data_b42efb776e68aa1464c4f42bd4765a75
#
_entry.id   b42efb776e68aa1464c4f42bd4765a75
#
_cell.length_a   1.000
_cell.length_b   1.000
_cell.length_c   1.000
_cell.angle_alpha   90.00
_cell.angle_beta   90.00
_cell.angle_gamma   90.00
#
_symmetry.space_group_name_H-M   'P 1'
#
loop_
_entity.id
_entity.type
_entity.pdbx_description
1 polymer ?
#
loop_
_entity_poly.entity_id
_entity_poly.type
_entity_poly.pdbx_seq_one_letter_code
_entity_poly.pdbx_strand_id
1 'polypeptide(L)'
;MEGVTQFFQQDAQLAELLLDYICHTLYADKTAAGEPVNILKVWEGPQFLSSFDRRQEGYARYEEQGLIRTVETIGPADHSNAESSMTEVTADILASYEEGEIDAIWCCYDLYARGVYAALKEVNQDIPMVSVDICNADIEKMAEEDSPWKACATTNWSYNGEFGMRVLALELAGEYDQILDPMTGQASNWLELPASLVTHEMVSAGGIDVSNLDTVAGTAYSDRSWMPTTGWMTELLGD
;
A
#
# COMPACT_ATOMS: atom_id res chain seq x y z
N MET A 1 -17.42 -17.52 5.55
CA MET A 1 -18.55 -17.80 6.47
C MET A 1 -19.82 -17.64 5.66
N GLU A 2 -20.70 -18.60 5.69
CA GLU A 2 -21.98 -18.50 4.99
C GLU A 2 -22.83 -17.39 5.63
N GLY A 3 -23.40 -16.49 4.81
CA GLY A 3 -24.22 -15.38 5.30
C GLY A 3 -23.47 -14.18 5.88
N VAL A 4 -22.17 -14.05 5.59
CA VAL A 4 -21.38 -12.88 5.97
C VAL A 4 -20.69 -12.33 4.73
N THR A 5 -20.95 -11.09 4.39
CA THR A 5 -20.19 -10.35 3.37
C THR A 5 -18.96 -9.74 4.01
N GLN A 6 -17.82 -9.90 3.36
CA GLN A 6 -16.54 -9.37 3.80
C GLN A 6 -15.95 -8.53 2.66
N PHE A 7 -15.37 -7.40 3.01
CA PHE A 7 -14.61 -6.60 2.05
C PHE A 7 -13.24 -6.22 2.62
N PHE A 8 -12.27 -6.17 1.73
CA PHE A 8 -10.86 -5.97 2.04
C PHE A 8 -10.24 -5.01 1.03
N GLN A 9 -9.12 -4.44 1.38
CA GLN A 9 -8.21 -3.87 0.39
C GLN A 9 -7.70 -5.01 -0.52
N GLN A 10 -7.42 -4.72 -1.77
CA GLN A 10 -6.71 -5.65 -2.64
C GLN A 10 -5.23 -5.71 -2.24
N ASP A 11 -4.95 -6.36 -1.10
CA ASP A 11 -3.63 -6.34 -0.46
C ASP A 11 -2.49 -6.82 -1.35
N ALA A 12 -2.72 -7.83 -2.20
CA ALA A 12 -1.72 -8.28 -3.17
C ALA A 12 -1.37 -7.18 -4.18
N GLN A 13 -2.39 -6.46 -4.69
CA GLN A 13 -2.20 -5.36 -5.62
C GLN A 13 -1.48 -4.16 -4.97
N LEU A 14 -1.72 -3.89 -3.68
CA LEU A 14 -0.98 -2.85 -2.95
C LEU A 14 0.54 -3.13 -2.98
N ALA A 15 0.93 -4.38 -2.75
CA ALA A 15 2.33 -4.78 -2.84
C ALA A 15 2.86 -4.70 -4.28
N GLU A 16 2.09 -5.17 -5.25
CA GLU A 16 2.46 -5.17 -6.68
C GLU A 16 2.68 -3.76 -7.22
N LEU A 17 1.79 -2.80 -6.91
CA LEU A 17 1.94 -1.41 -7.34
C LEU A 17 3.26 -0.78 -6.87
N LEU A 18 3.64 -1.06 -5.62
CA LEU A 18 4.89 -0.57 -5.04
C LEU A 18 6.12 -1.20 -5.71
N LEU A 19 6.07 -2.53 -5.94
CA LEU A 19 7.17 -3.25 -6.57
C LEU A 19 7.28 -2.92 -8.06
N ASP A 20 6.15 -2.71 -8.73
CA ASP A 20 6.12 -2.21 -10.10
C ASP A 20 6.81 -0.84 -10.21
N TYR A 21 6.48 0.08 -9.29
CA TYR A 21 7.11 1.39 -9.21
C TYR A 21 8.62 1.28 -8.93
N ILE A 22 9.04 0.44 -8.00
CA ILE A 22 10.48 0.19 -7.76
C ILE A 22 11.15 -0.34 -9.02
N CYS A 23 10.63 -1.42 -9.62
CA CYS A 23 11.29 -2.14 -10.71
C CYS A 23 11.26 -1.39 -12.04
N HIS A 24 10.15 -0.69 -12.34
CA HIS A 24 9.93 -0.11 -13.66
C HIS A 24 9.99 1.43 -13.70
N THR A 25 10.11 2.08 -12.52
CA THR A 25 10.32 3.53 -12.45
C THR A 25 11.66 3.86 -11.80
N LEU A 26 11.91 3.40 -10.57
CA LEU A 26 13.14 3.76 -9.85
C LEU A 26 14.37 3.01 -10.39
N TYR A 27 14.22 1.75 -10.75
CA TYR A 27 15.31 0.86 -11.19
C TYR A 27 15.06 0.22 -12.57
N ALA A 28 14.38 0.97 -13.46
CA ALA A 28 14.02 0.50 -14.80
C ALA A 28 15.22 -0.02 -15.62
N ASP A 29 16.35 0.67 -15.55
CA ASP A 29 17.58 0.25 -16.29
C ASP A 29 18.17 -1.05 -15.73
N LYS A 30 18.13 -1.24 -14.40
CA LYS A 30 18.64 -2.44 -13.72
C LYS A 30 17.80 -3.66 -14.11
N THR A 31 16.48 -3.54 -14.03
CA THR A 31 15.54 -4.61 -14.40
C THR A 31 15.57 -4.91 -15.91
N ALA A 32 15.70 -3.89 -16.76
CA ALA A 32 15.86 -4.08 -18.21
C ALA A 32 17.17 -4.81 -18.57
N ALA A 33 18.21 -4.68 -17.74
CA ALA A 33 19.46 -5.44 -17.89
C ALA A 33 19.34 -6.90 -17.38
N GLY A 34 18.19 -7.28 -16.80
CA GLY A 34 17.98 -8.61 -16.20
C GLY A 34 18.62 -8.77 -14.82
N GLU A 35 18.90 -7.65 -14.15
CA GLU A 35 19.46 -7.63 -12.79
C GLU A 35 18.34 -7.39 -11.76
N PRO A 36 18.24 -8.22 -10.69
CA PRO A 36 17.23 -8.02 -9.67
C PRO A 36 17.53 -6.78 -8.82
N VAL A 37 16.46 -6.11 -8.37
CA VAL A 37 16.57 -5.05 -7.37
C VAL A 37 16.70 -5.67 -5.98
N ASN A 38 17.70 -5.26 -5.21
CA ASN A 38 17.96 -5.74 -3.86
C ASN A 38 17.05 -5.04 -2.85
N ILE A 39 16.17 -5.76 -2.22
CA ILE A 39 15.15 -5.21 -1.32
C ILE A 39 15.45 -5.57 0.14
N LEU A 40 15.55 -4.54 1.00
CA LEU A 40 15.31 -4.71 2.44
C LEU A 40 13.80 -4.76 2.66
N LYS A 41 13.32 -5.89 3.14
CA LYS A 41 11.89 -6.14 3.32
C LYS A 41 11.47 -5.90 4.76
N VAL A 42 10.48 -5.04 4.97
CA VAL A 42 9.87 -4.82 6.29
C VAL A 42 8.56 -5.59 6.36
N TRP A 43 8.56 -6.69 7.11
CA TRP A 43 7.43 -7.62 7.22
C TRP A 43 7.55 -8.50 8.48
N GLU A 44 6.43 -8.79 9.11
CA GLU A 44 6.34 -9.51 10.39
C GLU A 44 6.43 -11.04 10.28
N GLY A 45 6.53 -11.58 9.07
CA GLY A 45 6.44 -13.02 8.87
C GLY A 45 4.98 -13.51 8.72
N PRO A 46 4.83 -14.80 8.40
CA PRO A 46 3.54 -15.41 8.09
C PRO A 46 2.64 -15.52 9.33
N GLN A 47 1.34 -15.38 9.11
CA GLN A 47 0.28 -15.55 10.11
C GLN A 47 0.25 -14.49 11.23
N PHE A 48 0.98 -13.37 11.05
CA PHE A 48 0.87 -12.24 11.97
C PHE A 48 -0.45 -11.49 11.75
N LEU A 49 -0.69 -11.03 10.52
CA LEU A 49 -1.95 -10.44 10.07
C LEU A 49 -2.31 -10.96 8.68
N SER A 50 -3.57 -11.33 8.47
CA SER A 50 -4.02 -11.85 7.17
C SER A 50 -3.85 -10.88 6.00
N SER A 51 -3.95 -9.56 6.24
CA SER A 51 -3.64 -8.54 5.25
C SER A 51 -2.15 -8.56 4.85
N PHE A 52 -1.25 -8.74 5.81
CA PHE A 52 0.19 -8.84 5.53
C PHE A 52 0.54 -10.11 4.76
N ASP A 53 -0.15 -11.22 5.05
CA ASP A 53 0.01 -12.46 4.28
C ASP A 53 -0.44 -12.28 2.82
N ARG A 54 -1.56 -11.58 2.57
CA ARG A 54 -2.00 -11.25 1.20
C ARG A 54 -1.06 -10.29 0.49
N ARG A 55 -0.47 -9.28 1.19
CA ARG A 55 0.59 -8.40 0.66
C ARG A 55 1.82 -9.20 0.26
N GLN A 56 2.16 -10.22 1.08
CA GLN A 56 3.25 -11.15 0.77
C GLN A 56 3.01 -11.94 -0.52
N GLU A 57 1.77 -12.29 -0.84
CA GLU A 57 1.45 -12.97 -2.11
C GLU A 57 1.82 -12.10 -3.34
N GLY A 58 1.51 -10.80 -3.29
CA GLY A 58 1.93 -9.85 -4.33
C GLY A 58 3.45 -9.70 -4.40
N TYR A 59 4.10 -9.59 -3.23
CA TYR A 59 5.55 -9.49 -3.13
C TYR A 59 6.26 -10.72 -3.73
N ALA A 60 5.83 -11.92 -3.37
CA ALA A 60 6.43 -13.17 -3.83
C ALA A 60 6.43 -13.33 -5.35
N ARG A 61 5.42 -12.80 -6.04
CA ARG A 61 5.35 -12.85 -7.51
C ARG A 61 6.53 -12.13 -8.17
N TYR A 62 7.03 -11.04 -7.59
CA TYR A 62 8.18 -10.31 -8.11
C TYR A 62 9.50 -11.05 -7.82
N GLU A 63 9.62 -11.72 -6.67
CA GLU A 63 10.74 -12.62 -6.38
C GLU A 63 10.78 -13.82 -7.36
N GLU A 64 9.63 -14.47 -7.59
CA GLU A 64 9.50 -15.59 -8.51
C GLU A 64 9.84 -15.22 -9.96
N GLN A 65 9.55 -13.99 -10.37
CA GLN A 65 9.93 -13.47 -11.67
C GLN A 65 11.39 -13.06 -11.76
N GLY A 66 12.12 -13.05 -10.63
CA GLY A 66 13.52 -12.62 -10.56
C GLY A 66 13.70 -11.11 -10.74
N LEU A 67 12.66 -10.31 -10.59
CA LEU A 67 12.72 -8.85 -10.68
C LEU A 67 13.30 -8.22 -9.41
N ILE A 68 13.08 -8.87 -8.28
CA ILE A 68 13.63 -8.44 -6.98
C ILE A 68 14.35 -9.59 -6.30
N ARG A 69 15.22 -9.25 -5.36
CA ARG A 69 15.85 -10.17 -4.43
C ARG A 69 15.78 -9.59 -3.02
N THR A 70 15.15 -10.29 -2.10
CA THR A 70 15.18 -9.94 -0.68
C THR A 70 16.58 -10.19 -0.12
N VAL A 71 17.24 -9.15 0.37
CA VAL A 71 18.56 -9.26 1.01
C VAL A 71 18.44 -9.55 2.50
N GLU A 72 17.42 -8.95 3.15
CA GLU A 72 17.09 -9.17 4.56
C GLU A 72 15.60 -8.92 4.79
N THR A 73 15.03 -9.54 5.82
CA THR A 73 13.65 -9.28 6.28
C THR A 73 13.69 -8.86 7.74
N ILE A 74 13.09 -7.72 8.05
CA ILE A 74 13.02 -7.14 9.39
C ILE A 74 11.59 -6.79 9.78
N GLY A 75 11.34 -6.73 11.07
CA GLY A 75 10.10 -6.24 11.67
C GLY A 75 10.39 -5.62 13.04
N PRO A 76 9.41 -4.95 13.69
CA PRO A 76 9.63 -4.34 14.99
C PRO A 76 9.93 -5.42 16.06
N ALA A 77 10.94 -5.17 16.87
CA ALA A 77 11.25 -6.01 18.04
C ALA A 77 10.27 -5.78 19.20
N ASP A 78 9.64 -4.60 19.24
CA ASP A 78 8.60 -4.21 20.21
C ASP A 78 7.38 -3.64 19.49
N HIS A 79 6.31 -4.42 19.45
CA HIS A 79 5.04 -4.00 18.83
C HIS A 79 4.29 -2.91 19.61
N SER A 80 4.55 -2.74 20.89
CA SER A 80 3.93 -1.68 21.69
C SER A 80 4.48 -0.29 21.36
N ASN A 81 5.70 -0.23 20.77
CA ASN A 81 6.39 0.96 20.29
C ASN A 81 6.96 0.73 18.89
N ALA A 82 6.14 0.23 17.99
CA ALA A 82 6.57 -0.30 16.70
C ALA A 82 7.38 0.72 15.85
N GLU A 83 6.99 1.99 15.82
CA GLU A 83 7.70 3.04 15.07
C GLU A 83 9.12 3.24 15.61
N SER A 84 9.29 3.43 16.93
CA SER A 84 10.61 3.59 17.56
C SER A 84 11.46 2.33 17.41
N SER A 85 10.85 1.16 17.61
CA SER A 85 11.53 -0.13 17.44
C SER A 85 12.02 -0.32 16.01
N MET A 86 11.23 0.06 15.00
CA MET A 86 11.65 0.01 13.61
C MET A 86 12.79 0.99 13.29
N THR A 87 12.85 2.15 13.97
CA THR A 87 13.98 3.07 13.82
C THR A 87 15.29 2.39 14.25
N GLU A 88 15.28 1.77 15.44
CA GLU A 88 16.47 1.08 15.97
C GLU A 88 16.87 -0.12 15.11
N VAL A 89 15.92 -1.01 14.82
CA VAL A 89 16.18 -2.22 14.01
C VAL A 89 16.70 -1.86 12.61
N THR A 90 16.11 -0.84 11.98
CA THR A 90 16.55 -0.41 10.65
C THR A 90 17.96 0.18 10.68
N ALA A 91 18.27 1.04 11.66
CA ALA A 91 19.61 1.62 11.79
C ALA A 91 20.67 0.54 12.00
N ASP A 92 20.40 -0.46 12.85
CA ASP A 92 21.31 -1.59 13.10
C ASP A 92 21.56 -2.42 11.82
N ILE A 93 20.50 -2.68 11.05
CA ILE A 93 20.63 -3.43 9.79
C ILE A 93 21.41 -2.62 8.75
N LEU A 94 21.08 -1.35 8.56
CA LEU A 94 21.79 -0.50 7.58
C LEU A 94 23.30 -0.40 7.89
N ALA A 95 23.69 -0.42 9.16
CA ALA A 95 25.10 -0.43 9.57
C ALA A 95 25.83 -1.74 9.19
N SER A 96 25.12 -2.80 8.83
CA SER A 96 25.68 -4.11 8.45
C SER A 96 25.89 -4.29 6.94
N TYR A 97 25.42 -3.32 6.14
CA TYR A 97 25.51 -3.35 4.68
C TYR A 97 26.39 -2.23 4.15
N GLU A 98 27.09 -2.50 3.05
CA GLU A 98 27.83 -1.47 2.32
C GLU A 98 26.89 -0.68 1.39
N GLU A 99 27.34 0.51 0.98
CA GLU A 99 26.59 1.35 0.02
C GLU A 99 26.34 0.59 -1.29
N GLY A 100 25.08 0.54 -1.72
CA GLY A 100 24.65 -0.15 -2.94
C GLY A 100 24.33 -1.64 -2.78
N GLU A 101 24.45 -2.23 -1.59
CA GLU A 101 24.01 -3.60 -1.34
C GLU A 101 22.47 -3.69 -1.15
N ILE A 102 21.84 -2.61 -0.69
CA ILE A 102 20.39 -2.43 -0.63
C ILE A 102 20.01 -1.36 -1.65
N ASP A 103 19.19 -1.72 -2.63
CA ASP A 103 18.69 -0.77 -3.63
C ASP A 103 17.45 -0.02 -3.14
N ALA A 104 16.51 -0.71 -2.49
CA ALA A 104 15.27 -0.10 -2.00
C ALA A 104 14.74 -0.81 -0.75
N ILE A 105 13.85 -0.12 -0.03
CA ILE A 105 13.16 -0.68 1.14
C ILE A 105 11.66 -0.77 0.83
N TRP A 106 11.09 -1.96 0.97
CA TRP A 106 9.66 -2.20 0.86
C TRP A 106 9.06 -2.47 2.24
N CYS A 107 8.07 -1.65 2.63
CA CYS A 107 7.39 -1.75 3.93
C CYS A 107 5.95 -2.22 3.74
N CYS A 108 5.58 -3.29 4.44
CA CYS A 108 4.23 -3.82 4.40
C CYS A 108 3.19 -2.94 5.10
N TYR A 109 3.61 -1.90 5.85
CA TYR A 109 2.74 -1.06 6.67
C TYR A 109 3.36 0.32 6.91
N ASP A 110 2.54 1.38 6.88
CA ASP A 110 2.96 2.77 7.05
C ASP A 110 3.55 3.09 8.43
N LEU A 111 3.01 2.52 9.50
CA LEU A 111 3.54 2.70 10.85
C LEU A 111 5.00 2.23 10.95
N TYR A 112 5.34 1.11 10.31
CA TYR A 112 6.73 0.62 10.26
C TYR A 112 7.60 1.48 9.35
N ALA A 113 7.03 1.94 8.25
CA ALA A 113 7.71 2.84 7.32
C ALA A 113 8.13 4.16 7.96
N ARG A 114 7.36 4.70 8.92
CA ARG A 114 7.75 5.89 9.68
C ARG A 114 9.04 5.68 10.47
N GLY A 115 9.21 4.50 11.08
CA GLY A 115 10.45 4.15 11.76
C GLY A 115 11.62 3.98 10.79
N VAL A 116 11.40 3.34 9.65
CA VAL A 116 12.41 3.22 8.57
C VAL A 116 12.84 4.60 8.08
N TYR A 117 11.88 5.48 7.81
CA TYR A 117 12.14 6.87 7.40
C TYR A 117 13.02 7.60 8.42
N ALA A 118 12.68 7.50 9.73
CA ALA A 118 13.47 8.13 10.78
C ALA A 118 14.90 7.60 10.81
N ALA A 119 15.10 6.29 10.69
CA ALA A 119 16.42 5.67 10.63
C ALA A 119 17.24 6.17 9.44
N LEU A 120 16.67 6.21 8.22
CA LEU A 120 17.36 6.71 7.02
C LEU A 120 17.81 8.16 7.19
N LYS A 121 16.98 9.02 7.77
CA LYS A 121 17.33 10.42 8.06
C LYS A 121 18.44 10.53 9.12
N GLU A 122 18.42 9.69 10.16
CA GLU A 122 19.45 9.68 11.21
C GLU A 122 20.82 9.24 10.67
N VAL A 123 20.87 8.20 9.83
CA VAL A 123 22.12 7.69 9.26
C VAL A 123 22.52 8.42 7.97
N ASN A 124 21.71 9.37 7.51
CA ASN A 124 21.92 10.15 6.30
C ASN A 124 22.14 9.28 5.05
N GLN A 125 21.31 8.24 4.88
CA GLN A 125 21.32 7.39 3.69
C GLN A 125 20.10 7.70 2.81
N ASP A 126 20.31 7.78 1.50
CA ASP A 126 19.29 8.05 0.49
C ASP A 126 18.87 6.75 -0.23
N ILE A 127 18.43 5.76 0.55
CA ILE A 127 17.85 4.54 0.00
C ILE A 127 16.35 4.77 -0.20
N PRO A 128 15.82 4.68 -1.43
CA PRO A 128 14.41 4.88 -1.68
C PRO A 128 13.57 3.83 -0.95
N MET A 129 12.51 4.30 -0.31
CA MET A 129 11.56 3.44 0.40
C MET A 129 10.15 3.64 -0.10
N VAL A 130 9.34 2.59 0.01
CA VAL A 130 7.92 2.57 -0.32
C VAL A 130 7.13 1.86 0.77
N SER A 131 5.83 2.16 0.92
CA SER A 131 5.00 1.50 1.93
C SER A 131 3.57 1.27 1.48
N VAL A 132 2.91 0.32 2.14
CA VAL A 132 1.46 0.17 2.06
C VAL A 132 0.81 1.05 3.13
N ASP A 133 -0.37 1.55 2.80
CA ASP A 133 -1.19 2.51 3.53
C ASP A 133 -0.62 3.94 3.55
N ILE A 134 -1.45 4.93 3.89
CA ILE A 134 -1.09 6.35 3.93
C ILE A 134 -1.95 7.11 4.94
N CYS A 135 -1.32 8.01 5.69
CA CYS A 135 -1.98 8.99 6.53
C CYS A 135 -1.33 10.38 6.36
N ASN A 136 -1.86 11.40 7.05
CA ASN A 136 -1.32 12.77 6.92
C ASN A 136 0.16 12.87 7.35
N ALA A 137 0.56 12.13 8.39
CA ALA A 137 1.94 12.12 8.83
C ALA A 137 2.91 11.51 7.79
N ASP A 138 2.42 10.59 6.98
CA ASP A 138 3.21 9.98 5.89
C ASP A 138 3.32 10.96 4.71
N ILE A 139 2.21 11.63 4.37
CA ILE A 139 2.20 12.67 3.33
C ILE A 139 3.17 13.81 3.66
N GLU A 140 3.20 14.27 4.93
CA GLU A 140 4.14 15.28 5.38
C GLU A 140 5.60 14.85 5.16
N LYS A 141 5.94 13.60 5.50
CA LYS A 141 7.30 13.06 5.29
C LYS A 141 7.61 12.84 3.81
N MET A 142 6.65 12.31 3.05
CA MET A 142 6.81 12.14 1.60
C MET A 142 7.00 13.47 0.87
N ALA A 143 6.34 14.54 1.31
CA ALA A 143 6.39 15.86 0.66
C ALA A 143 7.72 16.62 0.87
N GLU A 144 8.60 16.16 1.77
CA GLU A 144 9.93 16.77 1.94
C GLU A 144 10.74 16.67 0.63
N GLU A 145 11.51 17.72 0.28
CA GLU A 145 12.26 17.81 -0.99
C GLU A 145 13.20 16.61 -1.19
N ASP A 146 13.91 16.19 -0.15
CA ASP A 146 14.86 15.08 -0.17
C ASP A 146 14.30 13.85 0.57
N SER A 147 12.99 13.58 0.43
CA SER A 147 12.40 12.44 1.08
C SER A 147 12.87 11.13 0.45
N PRO A 148 13.37 10.17 1.25
CA PRO A 148 13.59 8.81 0.78
C PRO A 148 12.27 8.05 0.51
N TRP A 149 11.14 8.51 1.05
CA TRP A 149 9.84 7.86 0.90
C TRP A 149 9.20 8.24 -0.45
N LYS A 150 9.37 7.36 -1.44
CA LYS A 150 9.06 7.63 -2.84
C LYS A 150 7.61 7.32 -3.23
N ALA A 151 6.96 6.37 -2.57
CA ALA A 151 5.57 6.03 -2.86
C ALA A 151 4.86 5.32 -1.70
N CYS A 152 3.53 5.47 -1.69
CA CYS A 152 2.61 4.65 -0.90
C CYS A 152 1.59 3.99 -1.83
N ALA A 153 1.18 2.76 -1.52
CA ALA A 153 0.01 2.13 -2.13
C ALA A 153 -1.12 2.11 -1.10
N THR A 154 -2.30 2.56 -1.50
CA THR A 154 -3.45 2.72 -0.60
C THR A 154 -4.77 2.51 -1.33
N THR A 155 -5.87 2.50 -0.59
CA THR A 155 -7.24 2.59 -1.12
C THR A 155 -7.86 3.92 -0.72
N ASN A 156 -8.93 4.34 -1.39
CA ASN A 156 -9.68 5.51 -0.95
C ASN A 156 -10.57 5.15 0.24
N TRP A 157 -10.15 5.52 1.45
CA TRP A 157 -10.83 5.18 2.70
C TRP A 157 -12.25 5.72 2.78
N SER A 158 -12.54 6.88 2.19
CA SER A 158 -13.89 7.43 2.14
C SER A 158 -14.79 6.55 1.28
N TYR A 159 -14.29 6.08 0.14
CA TYR A 159 -15.01 5.17 -0.74
C TYR A 159 -15.17 3.78 -0.12
N ASN A 160 -14.18 3.30 0.63
CA ASN A 160 -14.31 2.04 1.37
C ASN A 160 -15.46 2.11 2.38
N GLY A 161 -15.56 3.22 3.12
CA GLY A 161 -16.66 3.45 4.06
C GLY A 161 -18.03 3.52 3.36
N GLU A 162 -18.12 4.25 2.25
CA GLU A 162 -19.32 4.35 1.44
C GLU A 162 -19.73 2.99 0.85
N PHE A 163 -18.78 2.25 0.30
CA PHE A 163 -19.00 0.90 -0.23
C PHE A 163 -19.61 -0.02 0.83
N GLY A 164 -19.03 -0.06 2.03
CA GLY A 164 -19.56 -0.85 3.13
C GLY A 164 -20.99 -0.49 3.51
N MET A 165 -21.33 0.80 3.50
CA MET A 165 -22.69 1.26 3.77
C MET A 165 -23.69 0.88 2.64
N ARG A 166 -23.26 0.96 1.38
CA ARG A 166 -24.08 0.55 0.24
C ARG A 166 -24.31 -0.97 0.23
N VAL A 167 -23.28 -1.76 0.52
CA VAL A 167 -23.40 -3.22 0.66
C VAL A 167 -24.37 -3.57 1.79
N LEU A 168 -24.28 -2.94 2.95
CA LEU A 168 -25.21 -3.15 4.06
C LEU A 168 -26.66 -2.80 3.66
N ALA A 169 -26.84 -1.72 2.91
CA ALA A 169 -28.17 -1.32 2.44
C ALA A 169 -28.77 -2.35 1.46
N LEU A 170 -27.96 -2.92 0.55
CA LEU A 170 -28.38 -4.00 -0.35
C LEU A 170 -28.75 -5.28 0.41
N GLU A 171 -27.95 -5.66 1.42
CA GLU A 171 -28.26 -6.81 2.27
C GLU A 171 -29.60 -6.63 3.01
N LEU A 172 -29.85 -5.45 3.58
CA LEU A 172 -31.10 -5.11 4.27
C LEU A 172 -32.30 -5.09 3.31
N ALA A 173 -32.09 -4.72 2.05
CA ALA A 173 -33.10 -4.77 1.00
C ALA A 173 -33.32 -6.19 0.43
N GLY A 174 -32.46 -7.16 0.74
CA GLY A 174 -32.51 -8.51 0.19
C GLY A 174 -31.98 -8.61 -1.25
N GLU A 175 -31.23 -7.59 -1.71
CA GLU A 175 -30.71 -7.48 -3.08
C GLU A 175 -29.28 -8.03 -3.16
N TYR A 176 -29.05 -9.27 -2.70
CA TYR A 176 -27.72 -9.90 -2.63
C TYR A 176 -27.04 -10.09 -3.99
N ASP A 177 -27.81 -10.22 -5.07
CA ASP A 177 -27.34 -10.33 -6.45
C ASP A 177 -26.75 -9.02 -6.99
N GLN A 178 -26.99 -7.90 -6.33
CA GLN A 178 -26.43 -6.60 -6.64
C GLN A 178 -25.10 -6.33 -5.88
N ILE A 179 -24.71 -7.21 -4.97
CA ILE A 179 -23.43 -7.13 -4.26
C ILE A 179 -22.36 -7.76 -5.14
N LEU A 180 -21.67 -6.91 -5.92
CA LEU A 180 -20.67 -7.33 -6.87
C LEU A 180 -19.27 -7.00 -6.34
N ASP A 181 -18.34 -7.94 -6.53
CA ASP A 181 -16.94 -7.70 -6.27
C ASP A 181 -16.39 -6.64 -7.26
N PRO A 182 -15.77 -5.56 -6.78
CA PRO A 182 -15.29 -4.45 -7.61
C PRO A 182 -14.29 -4.87 -8.69
N MET A 183 -13.52 -5.93 -8.45
CA MET A 183 -12.46 -6.36 -9.35
C MET A 183 -12.96 -7.30 -10.45
N THR A 184 -13.94 -8.14 -10.12
CA THR A 184 -14.44 -9.18 -11.04
C THR A 184 -15.78 -8.84 -11.66
N GLY A 185 -16.53 -7.92 -11.05
CA GLY A 185 -17.91 -7.59 -11.44
C GLY A 185 -18.91 -8.74 -11.21
N GLN A 186 -18.54 -9.74 -10.42
CA GLN A 186 -19.40 -10.90 -10.14
C GLN A 186 -19.94 -10.85 -8.72
N ALA A 187 -21.14 -11.39 -8.51
CA ALA A 187 -21.72 -11.49 -7.19
C ALA A 187 -20.82 -12.34 -6.27
N SER A 188 -20.49 -11.78 -5.12
CA SER A 188 -19.57 -12.39 -4.17
C SER A 188 -19.90 -11.92 -2.74
N ASN A 189 -19.54 -12.74 -1.76
CA ASN A 189 -19.48 -12.35 -0.35
C ASN A 189 -18.04 -12.09 0.12
N TRP A 190 -17.07 -12.14 -0.79
CA TRP A 190 -15.69 -11.74 -0.63
C TRP A 190 -15.39 -10.68 -1.67
N LEU A 191 -15.17 -9.45 -1.22
CA LEU A 191 -15.10 -8.26 -2.07
C LEU A 191 -13.74 -7.60 -1.90
N GLU A 192 -13.05 -7.32 -2.99
CA GLU A 192 -11.73 -6.69 -2.98
C GLU A 192 -11.81 -5.26 -3.55
N LEU A 193 -11.37 -4.29 -2.74
CA LEU A 193 -11.44 -2.87 -3.07
C LEU A 193 -10.17 -2.43 -3.79
N PRO A 194 -10.29 -1.68 -4.90
CA PRO A 194 -9.17 -1.30 -5.75
C PRO A 194 -8.08 -0.53 -5.02
N ALA A 195 -6.83 -0.84 -5.32
CA ALA A 195 -5.65 -0.16 -4.84
C ALA A 195 -5.22 0.98 -5.78
N SER A 196 -4.52 1.96 -5.23
CA SER A 196 -3.95 3.10 -5.97
C SER A 196 -2.56 3.41 -5.46
N LEU A 197 -1.71 3.91 -6.35
CA LEU A 197 -0.38 4.40 -6.03
C LEU A 197 -0.40 5.91 -5.83
N VAL A 198 0.27 6.37 -4.77
CA VAL A 198 0.54 7.79 -4.48
C VAL A 198 2.05 7.96 -4.43
N THR A 199 2.62 8.82 -5.28
CA THR A 199 4.07 9.04 -5.33
C THR A 199 4.48 10.34 -4.65
N HIS A 200 5.76 10.44 -4.31
CA HIS A 200 6.37 11.66 -3.79
C HIS A 200 6.06 12.88 -4.67
N GLU A 201 6.16 12.75 -6.00
CA GLU A 201 5.91 13.85 -6.93
C GLU A 201 4.47 14.39 -6.85
N MET A 202 3.50 13.53 -6.55
CA MET A 202 2.10 13.91 -6.41
C MET A 202 1.86 14.80 -5.19
N VAL A 203 2.65 14.64 -4.12
CA VAL A 203 2.44 15.35 -2.85
C VAL A 203 3.49 16.44 -2.59
N SER A 204 4.60 16.47 -3.32
CA SER A 204 5.73 17.38 -3.10
C SER A 204 5.41 18.87 -3.31
N ALA A 205 4.34 19.19 -4.05
CA ALA A 205 3.87 20.57 -4.20
C ALA A 205 3.33 21.18 -2.89
N GLY A 206 3.06 20.35 -1.87
CA GLY A 206 2.49 20.76 -0.58
C GLY A 206 0.99 21.01 -0.63
N GLY A 207 0.39 21.13 0.55
CA GLY A 207 -1.04 21.39 0.68
C GLY A 207 -1.93 20.16 0.44
N ILE A 208 -1.34 18.98 0.34
CA ILE A 208 -2.03 17.68 0.18
C ILE A 208 -2.16 17.02 1.54
N ASP A 209 -3.33 16.48 1.81
CA ASP A 209 -3.65 15.59 2.92
C ASP A 209 -4.63 14.50 2.45
N VAL A 210 -4.98 13.55 3.33
CA VAL A 210 -5.87 12.43 2.96
C VAL A 210 -7.26 12.88 2.52
N SER A 211 -7.72 14.09 2.89
CA SER A 211 -9.05 14.60 2.54
C SER A 211 -9.13 15.18 1.12
N ASN A 212 -7.99 15.54 0.53
CA ASN A 212 -7.90 16.09 -0.83
C ASN A 212 -6.93 15.30 -1.74
N LEU A 213 -6.53 14.11 -1.30
CA LEU A 213 -5.60 13.24 -2.04
C LEU A 213 -6.11 12.87 -3.45
N ASP A 214 -7.43 12.84 -3.64
CA ASP A 214 -8.09 12.64 -4.94
C ASP A 214 -7.74 13.69 -5.98
N THR A 215 -7.31 14.88 -5.57
CA THR A 215 -6.89 15.96 -6.48
C THR A 215 -5.56 15.67 -7.18
N VAL A 216 -4.73 14.77 -6.64
CA VAL A 216 -3.38 14.45 -7.15
C VAL A 216 -3.16 12.97 -7.43
N ALA A 217 -3.83 12.06 -6.73
CA ALA A 217 -3.63 10.62 -6.85
C ALA A 217 -4.21 9.99 -8.14
N GLY A 218 -4.73 10.81 -9.03
CA GLY A 218 -5.19 10.39 -10.35
C GLY A 218 -6.55 9.69 -10.35
N THR A 219 -6.95 9.25 -11.55
CA THR A 219 -8.31 8.72 -11.78
C THR A 219 -8.57 7.40 -11.06
N ALA A 220 -7.57 6.55 -10.87
CA ALA A 220 -7.75 5.26 -10.18
C ALA A 220 -8.19 5.46 -8.72
N TYR A 221 -7.62 6.45 -8.01
CA TYR A 221 -8.00 6.78 -6.64
C TYR A 221 -9.42 7.36 -6.53
N SER A 222 -9.86 8.07 -7.55
CA SER A 222 -11.15 8.76 -7.61
C SER A 222 -12.23 7.98 -8.37
N ASP A 223 -11.90 6.81 -8.93
CA ASP A 223 -12.85 5.99 -9.68
C ASP A 223 -13.93 5.43 -8.75
N ARG A 224 -15.18 5.67 -9.11
CA ARG A 224 -16.37 5.19 -8.40
C ARG A 224 -17.19 4.22 -9.24
N SER A 225 -16.73 3.86 -10.43
CA SER A 225 -17.50 3.02 -11.37
C SER A 225 -17.81 1.63 -10.82
N TRP A 226 -17.03 1.17 -9.85
CA TRP A 226 -17.20 -0.09 -9.14
C TRP A 226 -18.16 0.00 -7.92
N MET A 227 -18.61 1.21 -7.57
CA MET A 227 -19.48 1.42 -6.42
C MET A 227 -20.89 0.83 -6.68
N PRO A 228 -21.46 0.02 -5.78
CA PRO A 228 -22.80 -0.51 -5.94
C PRO A 228 -23.82 0.63 -6.11
N THR A 229 -24.58 0.59 -7.22
CA THR A 229 -25.60 1.61 -7.52
C THR A 229 -26.85 0.93 -8.08
N THR A 230 -27.97 1.15 -7.42
CA THR A 230 -29.30 0.70 -7.87
C THR A 230 -30.23 1.90 -8.06
N GLY A 231 -31.35 1.72 -8.76
CA GLY A 231 -32.25 2.84 -9.05
C GLY A 231 -32.72 3.58 -7.80
N TRP A 232 -33.06 2.87 -6.73
CA TRP A 232 -33.49 3.50 -5.46
C TRP A 232 -32.31 4.18 -4.71
N MET A 233 -31.08 3.66 -4.82
CA MET A 233 -29.90 4.35 -4.27
C MET A 233 -29.66 5.67 -4.97
N THR A 234 -29.73 5.70 -6.31
CA THR A 234 -29.62 6.92 -7.11
C THR A 234 -30.65 7.95 -6.71
N GLU A 235 -31.91 7.53 -6.49
CA GLU A 235 -32.97 8.45 -6.04
C GLU A 235 -32.72 9.04 -4.65
N LEU A 236 -32.15 8.25 -3.73
CA LEU A 236 -31.90 8.68 -2.35
C LEU A 236 -30.63 9.51 -2.19
N LEU A 237 -29.57 9.19 -2.92
CA LEU A 237 -28.24 9.79 -2.76
C LEU A 237 -28.01 10.95 -3.75
N GLY A 238 -28.76 11.01 -4.84
CA GLY A 238 -28.63 12.04 -5.88
C GLY A 238 -27.40 11.82 -6.78
N ASP A 239 -26.99 10.56 -6.91
CA ASP A 239 -25.84 10.15 -7.74
C ASP A 239 -26.15 10.22 -9.26
#